data_2f9cb6f492c52cec459dbc8e7da76437
#
_entry.id   2f9cb6f492c52cec459dbc8e7da76437
#
_cell.length_a   1.000
_cell.length_b   1.000
_cell.length_c   1.000
_cell.angle_alpha   90.00
_cell.angle_beta   90.00
_cell.angle_gamma   90.00
#
_symmetry.space_group_name_H-M   'P 1'
#
loop_
_entity.id
_entity.type
_entity.pdbx_description
1 polymer ?
#
loop_
_entity_poly.entity_id
_entity_poly.type
_entity_poly.pdbx_seq_one_letter_code
_entity_poly.pdbx_strand_id
1 'polypeptide(L)'
;ILGDRPDLRELHGLPYIYCAAPRRAAGLIAHALVGNPTRRQSIIGITGTNGKTSTAFLTQQILALSRGACANFGTLGYDLGGTWVDAPHTTPFGEDLAALFLEVEKRACSHVVMEVSSHALDQERVAGIAYNVAAFTNLTQDHLDYHLDMETYLRAKLKLFEKVAEELRSENKHGPCFGVVNAED
;
A
#
# COMPACT_ATOMS: atom_id res chain seq x y z
N ILE A 1 -6.16 -23.64 -0.02
CA ILE A 1 -5.36 -22.92 -1.05
C ILE A 1 -6.32 -22.02 -1.84
N LEU A 2 -5.90 -20.77 -2.07
CA LEU A 2 -6.61 -19.79 -2.88
C LEU A 2 -5.88 -19.60 -4.22
N GLY A 3 -6.57 -19.63 -5.36
CA GLY A 3 -5.93 -19.43 -6.66
C GLY A 3 -6.94 -19.21 -7.80
N ASP A 4 -6.43 -19.01 -9.01
CA ASP A 4 -7.18 -18.59 -10.20
C ASP A 4 -7.50 -19.73 -11.19
N ARG A 5 -7.33 -20.98 -10.77
CA ARG A 5 -7.63 -22.17 -11.56
C ARG A 5 -9.03 -22.69 -11.28
N PRO A 6 -10.03 -22.44 -12.16
CA PRO A 6 -11.42 -22.80 -11.90
C PRO A 6 -11.69 -24.30 -11.98
N ASP A 7 -10.80 -25.05 -12.61
CA ASP A 7 -10.84 -26.50 -12.79
C ASP A 7 -10.41 -27.28 -11.54
N LEU A 8 -9.67 -26.66 -10.62
CA LEU A 8 -9.17 -27.32 -9.42
C LEU A 8 -10.19 -27.30 -8.27
N ARG A 9 -10.20 -28.38 -7.50
CA ARG A 9 -10.94 -28.49 -6.23
C ARG A 9 -10.02 -28.81 -5.06
N GLU A 10 -8.85 -29.32 -5.36
CA GLU A 10 -7.82 -29.72 -4.41
C GLU A 10 -6.44 -29.52 -5.03
N LEU A 11 -5.46 -29.17 -4.22
CA LEU A 11 -4.06 -29.08 -4.59
C LEU A 11 -3.20 -29.57 -3.41
N HIS A 12 -2.38 -30.59 -3.66
CA HIS A 12 -1.53 -31.24 -2.64
C HIS A 12 -2.29 -31.69 -1.38
N GLY A 13 -3.49 -32.26 -1.53
CA GLY A 13 -4.30 -32.73 -0.40
C GLY A 13 -5.04 -31.63 0.39
N LEU A 14 -4.97 -30.39 -0.08
CA LEU A 14 -5.65 -29.25 0.56
C LEU A 14 -6.80 -28.73 -0.33
N PRO A 15 -7.93 -28.34 0.27
CA PRO A 15 -9.03 -27.73 -0.48
C PRO A 15 -8.56 -26.53 -1.29
N TYR A 16 -8.99 -26.46 -2.55
CA TYR A 16 -8.70 -25.33 -3.43
C TYR A 16 -9.96 -24.49 -3.65
N ILE A 17 -9.81 -23.19 -3.41
CA ILE A 17 -10.87 -22.19 -3.58
C ILE A 17 -10.51 -21.34 -4.80
N TYR A 18 -11.36 -21.38 -5.81
CA TYR A 18 -11.22 -20.52 -6.97
C TYR A 18 -11.50 -19.06 -6.63
N CYS A 19 -10.62 -18.17 -7.07
CA CYS A 19 -10.80 -16.73 -6.98
C CYS A 19 -10.15 -16.07 -8.21
N ALA A 20 -10.90 -15.24 -8.93
CA ALA A 20 -10.41 -14.55 -10.12
C ALA A 20 -9.26 -13.56 -9.82
N ALA A 21 -9.17 -13.06 -8.59
CA ALA A 21 -8.12 -12.12 -8.15
C ALA A 21 -7.48 -12.60 -6.83
N PRO A 22 -6.69 -13.69 -6.84
CA PRO A 22 -6.22 -14.33 -5.61
C PRO A 22 -5.28 -13.44 -4.78
N ARG A 23 -4.43 -12.61 -5.40
CA ARG A 23 -3.57 -11.67 -4.67
C ARG A 23 -4.38 -10.61 -3.92
N ARG A 24 -5.39 -10.04 -4.58
CA ARG A 24 -6.32 -9.09 -3.94
C ARG A 24 -7.04 -9.74 -2.77
N ALA A 25 -7.57 -10.94 -2.98
CA ALA A 25 -8.29 -11.68 -1.95
C ALA A 25 -7.38 -12.04 -0.77
N ALA A 26 -6.13 -12.47 -1.02
CA ALA A 26 -5.15 -12.76 0.03
C ALA A 26 -4.88 -11.53 0.91
N GLY A 27 -4.64 -10.36 0.31
CA GLY A 27 -4.46 -9.12 1.04
C GLY A 27 -5.68 -8.74 1.90
N LEU A 28 -6.89 -8.79 1.31
CA LEU A 28 -8.13 -8.50 2.04
C LEU A 28 -8.34 -9.45 3.24
N ILE A 29 -8.12 -10.75 3.03
CA ILE A 29 -8.25 -11.77 4.07
C ILE A 29 -7.20 -11.54 5.17
N ALA A 30 -5.95 -11.30 4.80
CA ALA A 30 -4.87 -11.07 5.76
C ALA A 30 -5.16 -9.84 6.64
N HIS A 31 -5.58 -8.71 6.04
CA HIS A 31 -5.97 -7.52 6.79
C HIS A 31 -7.17 -7.78 7.71
N ALA A 32 -8.19 -8.52 7.24
CA ALA A 32 -9.36 -8.87 8.04
C ALA A 32 -8.99 -9.75 9.23
N LEU A 33 -8.11 -10.74 9.05
CA LEU A 33 -7.66 -11.65 10.11
C LEU A 33 -6.91 -10.93 11.23
N VAL A 34 -6.21 -9.84 10.94
CA VAL A 34 -5.53 -9.00 11.95
C VAL A 34 -6.39 -7.82 12.43
N GLY A 35 -7.68 -7.79 12.10
CA GLY A 35 -8.62 -6.78 12.58
C GLY A 35 -8.53 -5.43 11.85
N ASN A 36 -8.05 -5.40 10.61
CA ASN A 36 -7.96 -4.20 9.74
C ASN A 36 -7.28 -3.00 10.43
N PRO A 37 -6.01 -3.11 10.85
CA PRO A 37 -5.32 -2.07 11.61
C PRO A 37 -5.27 -0.72 10.87
N THR A 38 -5.21 -0.72 9.53
CA THR A 38 -5.17 0.49 8.71
C THR A 38 -6.39 1.40 8.89
N ARG A 39 -7.51 0.88 9.40
CA ARG A 39 -8.70 1.69 9.72
C ARG A 39 -8.59 2.50 11.02
N ARG A 40 -7.53 2.30 11.80
CA ARG A 40 -7.22 3.02 13.04
C ARG A 40 -5.95 3.85 12.94
N GLN A 41 -5.32 3.87 11.75
CA GLN A 41 -4.09 4.57 11.44
C GLN A 41 -4.33 5.53 10.28
N SER A 42 -3.61 6.64 10.21
CA SER A 42 -3.62 7.54 9.06
C SER A 42 -2.56 7.09 8.06
N ILE A 43 -2.98 6.61 6.90
CA ILE A 43 -2.09 6.03 5.90
C ILE A 43 -1.86 7.01 4.75
N ILE A 44 -0.59 7.35 4.51
CA ILE A 44 -0.14 8.21 3.43
C ILE A 44 0.60 7.36 2.40
N GLY A 45 0.00 7.16 1.23
CA GLY A 45 0.63 6.50 0.10
C GLY A 45 1.31 7.50 -0.83
N ILE A 46 2.55 7.21 -1.22
CA ILE A 46 3.33 8.07 -2.13
C ILE A 46 3.70 7.24 -3.36
N THR A 47 3.26 7.69 -4.52
CA THR A 47 3.60 7.10 -5.82
C THR A 47 4.24 8.13 -6.74
N GLY A 48 4.71 7.70 -7.89
CA GLY A 48 5.43 8.49 -8.90
C GLY A 48 6.61 7.73 -9.45
N THR A 49 7.34 8.30 -10.40
CA THR A 49 8.56 7.68 -10.94
C THR A 49 9.72 7.90 -9.98
N ASN A 50 10.05 9.14 -9.70
CA ASN A 50 11.18 9.55 -8.87
C ASN A 50 10.72 10.27 -7.60
N GLY A 51 11.58 10.30 -6.57
CA GLY A 51 11.35 11.09 -5.36
C GLY A 51 10.43 10.45 -4.31
N LYS A 52 9.87 9.27 -4.54
CA LYS A 52 9.01 8.58 -3.55
C LYS A 52 9.71 8.43 -2.19
N THR A 53 10.91 7.88 -2.18
CA THR A 53 11.71 7.61 -0.98
C THR A 53 12.01 8.89 -0.21
N SER A 54 12.48 9.93 -0.89
CA SER A 54 12.79 11.23 -0.25
C SER A 54 11.54 11.87 0.32
N THR A 55 10.43 11.88 -0.44
CA THR A 55 9.16 12.44 0.02
C THR A 55 8.61 11.65 1.20
N ALA A 56 8.67 10.31 1.16
CA ALA A 56 8.21 9.46 2.25
C ALA A 56 9.01 9.70 3.53
N PHE A 57 10.34 9.75 3.41
CA PHE A 57 11.22 9.99 4.55
C PHE A 57 10.99 11.37 5.19
N LEU A 58 10.93 12.43 4.38
CA LEU A 58 10.68 13.79 4.87
C LEU A 58 9.30 13.92 5.52
N THR A 59 8.27 13.32 4.91
CA THR A 59 6.90 13.31 5.45
C THR A 59 6.86 12.58 6.79
N GLN A 60 7.51 11.43 6.91
CA GLN A 60 7.62 10.67 8.15
C GLN A 60 8.30 11.50 9.25
N GLN A 61 9.42 12.17 8.93
CA GLN A 61 10.13 13.01 9.90
C GLN A 61 9.26 14.16 10.42
N ILE A 62 8.54 14.85 9.54
CA ILE A 62 7.63 15.94 9.91
C ILE A 62 6.50 15.43 10.82
N LEU A 63 5.91 14.29 10.47
CA LEU A 63 4.85 13.67 11.27
C LEU A 63 5.38 13.17 12.62
N ALA A 64 6.56 12.57 12.66
CA ALA A 64 7.18 12.11 13.91
C ALA A 64 7.43 13.27 14.88
N LEU A 65 7.88 14.42 14.38
CA LEU A 65 8.09 15.63 15.18
C LEU A 65 6.79 16.27 15.67
N SER A 66 5.70 16.18 14.89
CA SER A 66 4.45 16.90 15.18
C SER A 66 3.36 16.03 15.80
N ARG A 67 3.38 14.73 15.60
CA ARG A 67 2.31 13.80 15.97
C ARG A 67 2.78 12.59 16.79
N GLY A 68 4.09 12.44 17.01
CA GLY A 68 4.66 11.28 17.71
C GLY A 68 5.04 10.15 16.74
N ALA A 69 5.18 8.94 17.24
CA ALA A 69 5.69 7.80 16.47
C ALA A 69 4.98 7.64 15.12
N CYS A 70 5.76 7.62 14.04
CA CYS A 70 5.31 7.47 12.67
C CYS A 70 6.15 6.40 11.98
N ALA A 71 5.51 5.43 11.37
CA ALA A 71 6.16 4.38 10.61
C ALA A 71 6.41 4.80 9.16
N ASN A 72 7.41 4.15 8.50
CA ASN A 72 7.70 4.36 7.08
C ASN A 72 8.01 3.03 6.40
N PHE A 73 7.31 2.71 5.30
CA PHE A 73 7.59 1.52 4.50
C PHE A 73 8.06 1.93 3.12
N GLY A 74 9.28 1.56 2.76
CA GLY A 74 9.85 1.95 1.48
C GLY A 74 11.12 1.22 1.09
N THR A 75 11.78 1.73 0.09
CA THR A 75 12.97 1.12 -0.54
C THR A 75 14.17 1.02 0.43
N LEU A 76 14.30 1.94 1.37
CA LEU A 76 15.42 1.95 2.33
C LEU A 76 15.24 0.96 3.48
N GLY A 77 14.07 0.39 3.66
CA GLY A 77 13.70 -0.45 4.80
C GLY A 77 12.30 -0.13 5.28
N TYR A 78 11.85 -0.87 6.30
CA TYR A 78 10.60 -0.60 7.00
C TYR A 78 10.92 -0.11 8.40
N ASP A 79 10.66 1.18 8.64
CA ASP A 79 10.72 1.77 9.98
C ASP A 79 9.38 1.55 10.69
N LEU A 80 9.41 0.80 11.76
CA LEU A 80 8.24 0.45 12.57
C LEU A 80 8.04 1.42 13.74
N GLY A 81 8.36 2.69 13.55
CA GLY A 81 8.31 3.71 14.61
C GLY A 81 9.59 3.74 15.45
N GLY A 82 10.74 3.76 14.81
CA GLY A 82 12.07 3.81 15.41
C GLY A 82 12.81 2.48 15.41
N THR A 83 12.21 1.40 14.89
CA THR A 83 12.88 0.12 14.70
C THR A 83 12.86 -0.23 13.21
N TRP A 84 14.05 -0.35 12.62
CA TRP A 84 14.21 -0.68 11.21
C TRP A 84 14.29 -2.19 10.98
N VAL A 85 13.62 -2.65 9.93
CA VAL A 85 13.73 -4.01 9.40
C VAL A 85 14.02 -3.95 7.90
N ASP A 86 14.67 -4.98 7.38
CA ASP A 86 15.01 -5.06 5.97
C ASP A 86 13.76 -5.08 5.08
N ALA A 87 13.84 -4.39 3.94
CA ALA A 87 12.78 -4.35 2.94
C ALA A 87 13.14 -5.23 1.73
N PRO A 88 12.59 -6.43 1.60
CA PRO A 88 12.77 -7.24 0.40
C PRO A 88 12.09 -6.61 -0.84
N HIS A 89 11.13 -5.75 -0.63
CA HIS A 89 10.40 -5.02 -1.66
C HIS A 89 10.09 -3.59 -1.23
N THR A 90 10.16 -2.63 -2.16
CA THR A 90 9.71 -1.24 -1.91
C THR A 90 8.28 -1.19 -1.36
N THR A 91 7.40 -2.04 -1.90
CA THR A 91 6.04 -2.24 -1.42
C THR A 91 5.82 -3.73 -1.21
N PRO A 92 5.63 -4.19 0.04
CA PRO A 92 5.42 -5.60 0.37
C PRO A 92 4.17 -6.21 -0.27
N PHE A 93 4.02 -7.53 -0.16
CA PHE A 93 2.77 -8.21 -0.48
C PHE A 93 1.71 -7.96 0.60
N GLY A 94 0.43 -8.20 0.26
CA GLY A 94 -0.70 -7.85 1.12
C GLY A 94 -0.67 -8.52 2.49
N GLU A 95 -0.24 -9.77 2.57
CA GLU A 95 -0.09 -10.54 3.80
C GLU A 95 1.02 -9.96 4.70
N ASP A 96 2.16 -9.59 4.11
CA ASP A 96 3.27 -8.95 4.85
C ASP A 96 2.85 -7.57 5.34
N LEU A 97 2.13 -6.80 4.49
CA LEU A 97 1.59 -5.50 4.87
C LEU A 97 0.63 -5.59 6.05
N ALA A 98 -0.27 -6.58 6.06
CA ALA A 98 -1.18 -6.79 7.18
C ALA A 98 -0.43 -7.03 8.50
N ALA A 99 0.64 -7.84 8.47
CA ALA A 99 1.48 -8.10 9.63
C ALA A 99 2.25 -6.84 10.08
N LEU A 100 2.82 -6.08 9.13
CA LEU A 100 3.54 -4.83 9.41
C LEU A 100 2.60 -3.78 10.04
N PHE A 101 1.40 -3.59 9.50
CA PHE A 101 0.42 -2.65 10.04
C PHE A 101 -0.04 -3.03 11.46
N LEU A 102 -0.22 -4.33 11.73
CA LEU A 102 -0.50 -4.80 13.08
C LEU A 102 0.67 -4.51 14.04
N GLU A 103 1.90 -4.70 13.59
CA GLU A 103 3.09 -4.45 14.41
C GLU A 103 3.27 -2.97 14.73
N VAL A 104 3.09 -2.07 13.75
CA VAL A 104 3.16 -0.62 14.01
C VAL A 104 2.00 -0.11 14.87
N GLU A 105 0.82 -0.73 14.78
CA GLU A 105 -0.29 -0.44 15.70
C GLU A 105 0.06 -0.78 17.14
N LYS A 106 0.65 -1.96 17.40
CA LYS A 106 1.13 -2.36 18.74
C LYS A 106 2.16 -1.39 19.31
N ARG A 107 2.92 -0.71 18.44
CA ARG A 107 3.91 0.32 18.80
C ARG A 107 3.31 1.72 18.92
N ALA A 108 1.99 1.84 18.90
CA ALA A 108 1.24 3.10 18.99
C ALA A 108 1.56 4.11 17.87
N CYS A 109 2.02 3.65 16.69
CA CYS A 109 2.17 4.49 15.51
C CYS A 109 0.77 4.79 14.94
N SER A 110 0.34 6.02 15.07
CA SER A 110 -0.95 6.48 14.54
C SER A 110 -0.87 6.90 13.06
N HIS A 111 0.34 7.07 12.52
CA HIS A 111 0.59 7.48 11.15
C HIS A 111 1.57 6.53 10.49
N VAL A 112 1.30 6.18 9.24
CA VAL A 112 2.21 5.38 8.40
C VAL A 112 2.36 6.06 7.06
N VAL A 113 3.60 6.31 6.65
CA VAL A 113 3.94 6.76 5.30
C VAL A 113 4.47 5.57 4.53
N MET A 114 4.05 5.38 3.29
CA MET A 114 4.58 4.27 2.50
C MET A 114 4.78 4.62 1.03
N GLU A 115 5.86 4.11 0.47
CA GLU A 115 6.06 4.12 -0.96
C GLU A 115 5.15 3.08 -1.62
N VAL A 116 4.43 3.50 -2.65
CA VAL A 116 3.52 2.61 -3.40
C VAL A 116 3.96 2.56 -4.86
N SER A 117 4.60 1.45 -5.23
CA SER A 117 5.07 1.24 -6.60
C SER A 117 3.91 0.96 -7.56
N SER A 118 4.08 1.29 -8.84
CA SER A 118 3.11 0.96 -9.88
C SER A 118 2.84 -0.54 -10.00
N HIS A 119 3.88 -1.36 -9.84
CA HIS A 119 3.76 -2.82 -9.80
C HIS A 119 2.86 -3.29 -8.64
N ALA A 120 3.03 -2.70 -7.44
CA ALA A 120 2.23 -3.08 -6.27
C ALA A 120 0.75 -2.69 -6.45
N LEU A 121 0.49 -1.55 -7.07
CA LEU A 121 -0.85 -1.10 -7.42
C LEU A 121 -1.48 -2.00 -8.48
N ASP A 122 -0.74 -2.31 -9.52
CA ASP A 122 -1.23 -3.14 -10.61
C ASP A 122 -1.46 -4.59 -10.17
N GLN A 123 -0.56 -5.11 -9.35
CA GLN A 123 -0.64 -6.46 -8.79
C GLN A 123 -1.56 -6.58 -7.57
N GLU A 124 -2.29 -5.53 -7.20
CA GLU A 124 -3.21 -5.51 -6.05
C GLU A 124 -2.55 -5.88 -4.70
N ARG A 125 -1.22 -5.66 -4.55
CA ARG A 125 -0.51 -5.95 -3.29
C ARG A 125 -1.01 -5.11 -2.12
N VAL A 126 -1.56 -3.94 -2.41
CA VAL A 126 -2.07 -2.97 -1.42
C VAL A 126 -3.58 -3.09 -1.18
N ALA A 127 -4.18 -4.23 -1.55
CA ALA A 127 -5.57 -4.52 -1.23
C ALA A 127 -5.78 -4.66 0.28
N GLY A 128 -6.84 -4.07 0.80
CA GLY A 128 -7.15 -4.08 2.24
C GLY A 128 -6.60 -2.88 3.02
N ILE A 129 -5.79 -2.03 2.40
CA ILE A 129 -5.29 -0.81 3.03
C ILE A 129 -6.30 0.34 2.83
N ALA A 130 -6.68 1.00 3.93
CA ALA A 130 -7.50 2.20 3.94
C ALA A 130 -6.60 3.44 3.87
N TYR A 131 -6.42 3.99 2.67
CA TYR A 131 -5.58 5.17 2.46
C TYR A 131 -6.32 6.47 2.76
N ASN A 132 -5.68 7.36 3.54
CA ASN A 132 -6.16 8.73 3.79
C ASN A 132 -5.57 9.72 2.77
N VAL A 133 -4.32 9.52 2.36
CA VAL A 133 -3.65 10.44 1.44
C VAL A 133 -3.01 9.65 0.30
N ALA A 134 -3.23 10.11 -0.92
CA ALA A 134 -2.48 9.72 -2.11
C ALA A 134 -1.63 10.91 -2.57
N ALA A 135 -0.31 10.75 -2.64
CA ALA A 135 0.59 11.73 -3.19
C ALA A 135 1.26 11.21 -4.47
N PHE A 136 1.32 12.07 -5.48
CA PHE A 136 1.95 11.80 -6.77
C PHE A 136 3.11 12.76 -6.97
N THR A 137 4.32 12.23 -7.10
CA THR A 137 5.52 13.06 -7.19
C THR A 137 5.78 13.55 -8.62
N ASN A 138 5.88 12.64 -9.58
CA ASN A 138 6.10 12.91 -11.00
C ASN A 138 5.89 11.67 -11.86
N LEU A 139 5.82 11.86 -13.20
CA LEU A 139 5.74 10.81 -14.20
C LEU A 139 6.81 11.00 -15.26
N THR A 140 7.81 10.15 -15.28
CA THR A 140 8.81 10.06 -16.35
C THR A 140 8.90 8.63 -16.87
N GLN A 141 9.57 8.41 -17.99
CA GLN A 141 9.69 7.08 -18.57
C GLN A 141 10.44 6.13 -17.63
N ASP A 142 9.74 5.05 -17.22
CA ASP A 142 10.29 3.96 -16.43
C ASP A 142 9.36 2.74 -16.52
N HIS A 143 9.87 1.55 -16.21
CA HIS A 143 9.09 0.30 -16.13
C HIS A 143 8.21 -0.04 -17.35
N LEU A 144 8.60 0.39 -18.57
CA LEU A 144 7.86 0.07 -19.79
C LEU A 144 8.02 -1.39 -20.22
N ASP A 145 9.02 -2.08 -19.71
CA ASP A 145 9.17 -3.54 -19.81
C ASP A 145 8.00 -4.29 -19.15
N TYR A 146 7.38 -3.70 -18.13
CA TYR A 146 6.22 -4.23 -17.43
C TYR A 146 4.90 -3.59 -17.91
N HIS A 147 4.82 -2.27 -17.98
CA HIS A 147 3.59 -1.53 -18.24
C HIS A 147 3.28 -1.31 -19.72
N LEU A 148 4.21 -1.67 -20.63
CA LEU A 148 4.13 -1.56 -22.08
C LEU A 148 4.19 -0.11 -22.60
N ASP A 149 3.42 0.82 -22.03
CA ASP A 149 3.36 2.23 -22.41
C ASP A 149 3.15 3.17 -21.22
N MET A 150 3.31 4.47 -21.46
CA MET A 150 3.20 5.51 -20.44
C MET A 150 1.76 5.67 -19.92
N GLU A 151 0.76 5.40 -20.75
CA GLU A 151 -0.65 5.50 -20.35
C GLU A 151 -1.01 4.40 -19.34
N THR A 152 -0.62 3.17 -19.62
CA THR A 152 -0.80 2.03 -18.72
C THR A 152 -0.02 2.22 -17.41
N TYR A 153 1.19 2.79 -17.50
CA TYR A 153 1.99 3.13 -16.34
C TYR A 153 1.32 4.20 -15.45
N LEU A 154 0.81 5.27 -16.07
CA LEU A 154 0.03 6.30 -15.36
C LEU A 154 -1.23 5.71 -14.72
N ARG A 155 -2.01 4.93 -15.47
CA ARG A 155 -3.22 4.27 -14.95
C ARG A 155 -2.93 3.40 -13.73
N ALA A 156 -1.82 2.66 -13.74
CA ALA A 156 -1.41 1.86 -12.59
C ALA A 156 -1.19 2.74 -11.34
N LYS A 157 -0.54 3.90 -11.48
CA LYS A 157 -0.32 4.83 -10.36
C LYS A 157 -1.62 5.51 -9.89
N LEU A 158 -2.53 5.82 -10.79
CA LEU A 158 -3.82 6.44 -10.45
C LEU A 158 -4.71 5.55 -9.58
N LYS A 159 -4.51 4.23 -9.60
CA LYS A 159 -5.20 3.30 -8.68
C LYS A 159 -5.02 3.68 -7.19
N LEU A 160 -3.94 4.39 -6.82
CA LEU A 160 -3.76 4.88 -5.45
C LEU A 160 -4.81 5.95 -5.10
N PHE A 161 -5.12 6.84 -6.04
CA PHE A 161 -6.14 7.87 -5.86
C PHE A 161 -7.56 7.27 -5.84
N GLU A 162 -7.78 6.22 -6.63
CA GLU A 162 -9.04 5.47 -6.61
C GLU A 162 -9.28 4.86 -5.22
N LYS A 163 -8.24 4.29 -4.57
CA LYS A 163 -8.34 3.76 -3.21
C LYS A 163 -8.68 4.84 -2.18
N VAL A 164 -8.09 6.04 -2.29
CA VAL A 164 -8.46 7.18 -1.43
C VAL A 164 -9.90 7.63 -1.70
N ALA A 165 -10.33 7.64 -2.97
CA ALA A 165 -11.71 7.97 -3.33
C ALA A 165 -12.73 6.92 -2.85
N GLU A 166 -12.36 5.64 -2.83
CA GLU A 166 -13.16 4.58 -2.21
C GLU A 166 -13.30 4.80 -0.71
N GLU A 167 -12.20 5.11 -0.01
CA GLU A 167 -12.23 5.38 1.43
C GLU A 167 -13.06 6.64 1.74
N LEU A 168 -12.96 7.69 0.92
CA LEU A 168 -13.77 8.92 1.08
C LEU A 168 -15.28 8.64 1.02
N ARG A 169 -15.70 7.66 0.21
CA ARG A 169 -17.11 7.24 0.05
C ARG A 169 -17.54 6.21 1.10
N SER A 170 -16.60 5.65 1.84
CA SER A 170 -16.88 4.62 2.85
C SER A 170 -17.68 5.22 4.03
N GLU A 171 -18.71 4.52 4.48
CA GLU A 171 -19.42 4.86 5.72
C GLU A 171 -18.52 4.73 6.95
N ASN A 172 -17.50 3.86 6.88
CA ASN A 172 -16.54 3.58 7.95
C ASN A 172 -15.21 4.29 7.73
N LYS A 173 -15.19 5.43 7.02
CA LYS A 173 -13.95 6.16 6.77
C LYS A 173 -13.29 6.62 8.07
N HIS A 174 -11.98 6.47 8.11
CA HIS A 174 -11.17 6.91 9.24
C HIS A 174 -10.41 8.21 8.87
N GLY A 175 -10.95 9.34 9.31
CA GLY A 175 -10.33 10.66 9.11
C GLY A 175 -10.55 11.28 7.72
N PRO A 176 -9.91 12.42 7.45
CA PRO A 176 -10.00 13.12 6.17
C PRO A 176 -9.21 12.40 5.08
N CYS A 177 -9.65 12.56 3.82
CA CYS A 177 -9.02 11.97 2.64
C CYS A 177 -8.56 13.07 1.68
N PHE A 178 -7.31 12.98 1.17
CA PHE A 178 -6.71 13.97 0.29
C PHE A 178 -5.94 13.32 -0.87
N GLY A 179 -6.00 13.99 -2.03
CA GLY A 179 -5.08 13.78 -3.14
C GLY A 179 -4.08 14.93 -3.21
N VAL A 180 -2.80 14.63 -3.39
CA VAL A 180 -1.72 15.62 -3.55
C VAL A 180 -1.00 15.32 -4.86
N VAL A 181 -0.91 16.30 -5.73
CA VAL A 181 -0.25 16.18 -7.03
C VAL A 181 0.72 17.33 -7.25
N ASN A 182 1.78 17.07 -8.02
CA ASN A 182 2.64 18.12 -8.49
C ASN A 182 1.96 18.85 -9.65
N ALA A 183 1.75 20.15 -9.54
CA ALA A 183 1.04 20.94 -10.54
C ALA A 183 1.90 21.27 -11.78
N GLU A 184 3.19 21.00 -11.72
CA GLU A 184 4.15 21.28 -12.80
C GLU A 184 4.51 20.02 -13.63
N ASP A 185 3.87 18.87 -13.36
CA ASP A 185 4.17 17.58 -13.99
C ASP A 185 2.97 17.05 -14.79
#